data_1a1c366f394c9793cae3d05fa1eec127
#
_entry.id   1a1c366f394c9793cae3d05fa1eec127
#
_cell.length_a   1.000
_cell.length_b   1.000
_cell.length_c   1.000
_cell.angle_alpha   90.00
_cell.angle_beta   90.00
_cell.angle_gamma   90.00
#
_symmetry.space_group_name_H-M   'P 1'
#
loop_
_entity.id
_entity.type
_entity.pdbx_description
1 polymer ?
#
loop_
_entity_poly.entity_id
_entity_poly.type
_entity_poly.pdbx_seq_one_letter_code
_entity_poly.pdbx_strand_id
1 'polypeptide(L)'
;MSFPEWYHSVTVWIARVSGLSDPILHIHAGLAVLLVARVISGRNLGSFIPFLFVVLAEAGNEVLDYMTNGWRAADTASDIVNTLFWPFVISLAVRLRPVARQNEPTAPGAHTQLH
;
A
#
# COMPACT_ATOMS: atom_id res chain seq x y z
N MET A 1 13.34 -12.64 -23.54
CA MET A 1 12.19 -11.86 -22.99
C MET A 1 12.74 -10.72 -22.16
N SER A 2 12.29 -9.49 -22.41
CA SER A 2 12.69 -8.32 -21.63
C SER A 2 12.06 -8.38 -20.23
N PHE A 3 12.58 -7.58 -19.29
CA PHE A 3 11.99 -7.51 -17.95
C PHE A 3 10.53 -7.02 -17.99
N PRO A 4 10.17 -5.96 -18.73
CA PRO A 4 8.78 -5.54 -18.82
C PRO A 4 7.86 -6.64 -19.36
N GLU A 5 8.29 -7.38 -20.36
CA GLU A 5 7.50 -8.48 -20.92
C GLU A 5 7.32 -9.61 -19.92
N TRP A 6 8.39 -9.97 -19.20
CA TRP A 6 8.34 -10.98 -18.15
C TRP A 6 7.38 -10.55 -17.03
N TYR A 7 7.50 -9.31 -16.59
CA TYR A 7 6.64 -8.75 -15.55
C TYR A 7 5.17 -8.80 -15.98
N HIS A 8 4.89 -8.39 -17.22
CA HIS A 8 3.53 -8.44 -17.76
C HIS A 8 2.99 -9.87 -17.79
N SER A 9 3.82 -10.83 -18.22
CA SER A 9 3.43 -12.24 -18.25
C SER A 9 3.08 -12.76 -16.84
N VAL A 10 3.84 -12.37 -15.83
CA VAL A 10 3.57 -12.75 -14.44
C VAL A 10 2.24 -12.16 -13.97
N THR A 11 1.98 -10.89 -14.27
CA THR A 11 0.72 -10.25 -13.85
C THR A 11 -0.49 -10.89 -14.54
N VAL A 12 -0.38 -11.22 -15.82
CA VAL A 12 -1.43 -11.92 -16.55
C VAL A 12 -1.67 -13.32 -15.95
N TRP A 13 -0.60 -14.01 -15.62
CA TRP A 13 -0.71 -15.35 -15.00
C TRP A 13 -1.42 -15.28 -13.65
N ILE A 14 -1.06 -14.30 -12.83
CA ILE A 14 -1.70 -14.09 -11.52
C ILE A 14 -3.19 -13.82 -11.70
N ALA A 15 -3.56 -12.95 -12.64
CA ALA A 15 -4.96 -12.64 -12.93
C ALA A 15 -5.73 -13.88 -13.36
N ARG A 16 -5.12 -14.70 -14.19
CA ARG A 16 -5.75 -15.93 -14.68
C ARG A 16 -5.96 -16.95 -13.57
N VAL A 17 -4.94 -17.17 -12.76
CA VAL A 17 -4.97 -18.17 -11.68
C VAL A 17 -5.91 -17.75 -10.57
N SER A 18 -5.88 -16.46 -10.18
CA SER A 18 -6.71 -15.96 -9.09
C SER A 18 -8.17 -15.77 -9.49
N GLY A 19 -8.44 -15.50 -10.76
CA GLY A 19 -9.79 -15.15 -11.22
C GLY A 19 -10.22 -13.76 -10.80
N LEU A 20 -9.33 -12.94 -10.25
CA LEU A 20 -9.66 -11.61 -9.78
C LEU A 20 -9.56 -10.59 -10.92
N SER A 21 -10.42 -9.56 -10.86
CA SER A 21 -10.36 -8.46 -11.80
C SER A 21 -9.11 -7.60 -11.56
N ASP A 22 -8.71 -6.84 -12.56
CA ASP A 22 -7.53 -5.98 -12.48
C ASP A 22 -7.63 -4.96 -11.33
N PRO A 23 -8.75 -4.23 -11.14
CA PRO A 23 -8.86 -3.32 -9.99
C PRO A 23 -8.68 -4.02 -8.64
N ILE A 24 -9.24 -5.20 -8.47
CA ILE A 24 -9.10 -5.96 -7.22
C ILE A 24 -7.64 -6.36 -6.99
N LEU A 25 -6.94 -6.77 -8.04
CA LEU A 25 -5.52 -7.10 -7.94
C LEU A 25 -4.69 -5.90 -7.50
N HIS A 26 -4.98 -4.70 -8.04
CA HIS A 26 -4.28 -3.48 -7.63
C HIS A 26 -4.53 -3.15 -6.16
N ILE A 27 -5.74 -3.32 -5.67
CA ILE A 27 -6.07 -3.12 -4.25
C ILE A 27 -5.26 -4.06 -3.38
N HIS A 28 -5.25 -5.35 -3.71
CA HIS A 28 -4.51 -6.34 -2.93
C HIS A 28 -3.00 -6.11 -2.99
N ALA A 29 -2.47 -5.78 -4.17
CA ALA A 29 -1.06 -5.50 -4.34
C ALA A 29 -0.63 -4.29 -3.51
N GLY A 30 -1.42 -3.23 -3.52
CA GLY A 30 -1.14 -2.04 -2.73
C GLY A 30 -1.06 -2.34 -1.24
N LEU A 31 -2.03 -3.12 -0.72
CA LEU A 31 -2.04 -3.53 0.68
C LEU A 31 -0.86 -4.44 1.02
N ALA A 32 -0.54 -5.38 0.13
CA ALA A 32 0.58 -6.29 0.34
C ALA A 32 1.91 -5.53 0.40
N VAL A 33 2.13 -4.59 -0.51
CA VAL A 33 3.32 -3.75 -0.52
C VAL A 33 3.39 -2.91 0.75
N LEU A 34 2.27 -2.37 1.21
CA LEU A 34 2.22 -1.59 2.44
C LEU A 34 2.69 -2.41 3.64
N LEU A 35 2.19 -3.63 3.77
CA LEU A 35 2.55 -4.51 4.88
C LEU A 35 4.03 -4.91 4.82
N VAL A 36 4.51 -5.29 3.64
CA VAL A 36 5.92 -5.66 3.46
C VAL A 36 6.82 -4.45 3.78
N ALA A 37 6.47 -3.28 3.29
CA ALA A 37 7.22 -2.06 3.55
C ALA A 37 7.24 -1.71 5.03
N ARG A 38 6.13 -1.93 5.74
CA ARG A 38 6.07 -1.74 7.19
C ARG A 38 7.08 -2.64 7.91
N VAL A 39 7.14 -3.90 7.52
CA VAL A 39 8.05 -4.87 8.12
C VAL A 39 9.50 -4.53 7.81
N ILE A 40 9.81 -4.27 6.54
CA ILE A 40 11.19 -4.03 6.09
C ILE A 40 11.74 -2.71 6.64
N SER A 41 10.94 -1.63 6.60
CA SER A 41 11.40 -0.32 7.03
C SER A 41 11.45 -0.17 8.55
N GLY A 42 10.69 -0.99 9.28
CA GLY A 42 10.54 -0.85 10.72
C GLY A 42 9.81 0.42 11.14
N ARG A 43 9.26 1.16 10.17
CA ARG A 43 8.58 2.42 10.43
C ARG A 43 7.08 2.22 10.58
N ASN A 44 6.47 3.04 11.44
CA ASN A 44 5.03 3.03 11.66
C ASN A 44 4.30 3.45 10.39
N LEU A 45 3.12 2.87 10.15
CA LEU A 45 2.29 3.23 9.00
C LEU A 45 1.93 4.71 9.00
N GLY A 46 1.73 5.30 10.17
CA GLY A 46 1.42 6.73 10.32
C GLY A 46 2.57 7.67 9.96
N SER A 47 3.79 7.17 9.80
CA SER A 47 4.91 7.99 9.34
C SER A 47 4.88 8.25 7.83
N PHE A 48 4.00 7.57 7.10
CA PHE A 48 3.91 7.58 5.64
C PHE A 48 5.14 7.00 4.92
N ILE A 49 6.13 6.50 5.63
CA ILE A 49 7.28 5.83 4.98
C ILE A 49 6.84 4.55 4.26
N PRO A 50 6.09 3.62 4.90
CA PRO A 50 5.56 2.46 4.17
C PRO A 50 4.66 2.86 3.01
N PHE A 51 3.83 3.91 3.17
CA PHE A 51 2.98 4.40 2.08
C PHE A 51 3.81 4.90 0.90
N LEU A 52 4.93 5.57 1.15
CA LEU A 52 5.82 6.02 0.10
C LEU A 52 6.34 4.85 -0.74
N PHE A 53 6.63 3.70 -0.12
CA PHE A 53 7.02 2.49 -0.85
C PHE A 53 5.91 2.03 -1.79
N VAL A 54 4.64 2.14 -1.37
CA VAL A 54 3.50 1.80 -2.23
C VAL A 54 3.43 2.74 -3.43
N VAL A 55 3.63 4.04 -3.20
CA VAL A 55 3.65 5.05 -4.28
C VAL A 55 4.74 4.72 -5.29
N LEU A 56 5.94 4.40 -4.81
CA LEU A 56 7.06 4.07 -5.69
C LEU A 56 6.81 2.76 -6.45
N ALA A 57 6.24 1.77 -5.80
CA ALA A 57 5.90 0.50 -6.46
C ALA A 57 4.85 0.71 -7.55
N GLU A 58 3.84 1.53 -7.29
CA GLU A 58 2.80 1.84 -8.27
C GLU A 58 3.39 2.65 -9.45
N ALA A 59 4.25 3.62 -9.17
CA ALA A 59 4.92 4.36 -10.23
C ALA A 59 5.74 3.42 -11.12
N GLY A 60 6.46 2.47 -10.52
CA GLY A 60 7.20 1.47 -11.27
C GLY A 60 6.30 0.57 -12.11
N ASN A 61 5.15 0.17 -11.55
CA ASN A 61 4.18 -0.64 -12.27
C ASN A 61 3.65 0.11 -13.50
N GLU A 62 3.37 1.41 -13.36
CA GLU A 62 2.88 2.21 -14.48
C GLU A 62 3.94 2.39 -15.58
N VAL A 63 5.20 2.54 -15.19
CA VAL A 63 6.30 2.60 -16.16
C VAL A 63 6.40 1.29 -16.94
N LEU A 64 6.34 0.15 -16.25
CA LEU A 64 6.40 -1.15 -16.90
C LEU A 64 5.20 -1.39 -17.81
N ASP A 65 4.01 -0.98 -17.37
CA ASP A 65 2.82 -1.10 -18.19
C ASP A 65 2.91 -0.24 -19.45
N TYR A 66 3.41 0.99 -19.31
CA TYR A 66 3.66 1.86 -20.45
C TYR A 66 4.60 1.23 -21.48
N MET A 67 5.68 0.61 -20.98
CA MET A 67 6.68 -0.03 -21.85
C MET A 67 6.12 -1.24 -22.60
N THR A 68 5.11 -1.90 -22.04
CA THR A 68 4.51 -3.10 -22.64
C THR A 68 3.29 -2.78 -23.50
N ASN A 69 2.38 -1.94 -22.99
CA ASN A 69 1.06 -1.72 -23.58
C ASN A 69 0.84 -0.31 -24.12
N GLY A 70 1.80 0.59 -23.94
CA GLY A 70 1.63 2.01 -24.23
C GLY A 70 0.81 2.72 -23.16
N TRP A 71 0.64 4.02 -23.33
CA TRP A 71 -0.01 4.84 -22.32
C TRP A 71 -1.52 4.92 -22.54
N ARG A 72 -2.25 4.62 -21.47
CA ARG A 72 -3.71 4.72 -21.43
C ARG A 72 -4.10 5.49 -20.18
N ALA A 73 -4.45 6.76 -20.33
CA ALA A 73 -4.68 7.66 -19.20
C ALA A 73 -5.76 7.16 -18.25
N ALA A 74 -6.85 6.61 -18.76
CA ALA A 74 -7.95 6.12 -17.93
C ALA A 74 -7.52 4.90 -17.09
N ASP A 75 -6.77 3.98 -17.69
CA ASP A 75 -6.28 2.80 -17.00
C ASP A 75 -5.25 3.19 -15.93
N THR A 76 -4.35 4.11 -16.24
CA THR A 76 -3.35 4.60 -15.30
C THR A 76 -4.01 5.27 -14.09
N ALA A 77 -5.01 6.13 -14.32
CA ALA A 77 -5.73 6.78 -13.24
C ALA A 77 -6.45 5.78 -12.35
N SER A 78 -7.11 4.79 -12.95
CA SER A 78 -7.79 3.71 -12.22
C SER A 78 -6.81 2.91 -11.37
N ASP A 79 -5.68 2.53 -11.94
CA ASP A 79 -4.65 1.74 -11.26
C ASP A 79 -4.09 2.49 -10.06
N ILE A 80 -3.79 3.77 -10.21
CA ILE A 80 -3.28 4.61 -9.14
C ILE A 80 -4.29 4.70 -8.00
N VAL A 81 -5.54 5.01 -8.32
CA VAL A 81 -6.60 5.13 -7.30
C VAL A 81 -6.79 3.82 -6.57
N ASN A 82 -6.91 2.71 -7.29
CA ASN A 82 -7.14 1.41 -6.68
C ASN A 82 -5.95 0.95 -5.82
N THR A 83 -4.73 1.25 -6.24
CA THR A 83 -3.54 0.84 -5.50
C THR A 83 -3.31 1.69 -4.27
N LEU A 84 -3.52 3.00 -4.35
CA LEU A 84 -3.11 3.95 -3.30
C LEU A 84 -4.23 4.28 -2.31
N PHE A 85 -5.49 4.06 -2.63
CA PHE A 85 -6.60 4.50 -1.80
C PHE A 85 -6.51 3.91 -0.38
N TRP A 86 -6.52 2.59 -0.25
CA TRP A 86 -6.53 1.95 1.06
C TRP A 86 -5.22 2.12 1.82
N PRO A 87 -4.04 2.02 1.19
CA PRO A 87 -2.80 2.37 1.88
C PRO A 87 -2.80 3.78 2.44
N PHE A 88 -3.31 4.76 1.69
CA PHE A 88 -3.43 6.13 2.19
C PHE A 88 -4.37 6.23 3.38
N VAL A 89 -5.56 5.63 3.28
CA VAL A 89 -6.55 5.65 4.35
C VAL A 89 -6.00 5.02 5.63
N ILE A 90 -5.34 3.88 5.48
CA ILE A 90 -4.74 3.17 6.62
C ILE A 90 -3.64 4.00 7.26
N SER A 91 -2.74 4.56 6.47
CA SER A 91 -1.66 5.39 6.97
C SER A 91 -2.18 6.63 7.70
N LEU A 92 -3.20 7.26 7.14
CA LEU A 92 -3.84 8.41 7.77
C LEU A 92 -4.50 8.04 9.10
N ALA A 93 -5.24 6.93 9.11
CA ALA A 93 -5.92 6.45 10.32
C ALA A 93 -4.90 6.14 11.44
N VAL A 94 -3.80 5.50 11.11
CA VAL A 94 -2.75 5.20 12.08
C VAL A 94 -2.08 6.49 12.57
N ARG A 95 -1.88 7.45 11.68
CA ARG A 95 -1.28 8.74 12.07
C ARG A 95 -2.15 9.50 13.06
N LEU A 96 -3.46 9.45 12.90
CA LEU A 96 -4.39 10.13 13.81
C LEU A 96 -4.61 9.39 15.12
N ARG A 97 -4.33 8.10 15.17
CA ARG A 97 -4.54 7.27 16.35
C ARG A 97 -3.72 7.68 17.57
N PRO A 98 -2.42 8.04 17.48
CA PRO A 98 -1.63 8.42 18.66
C PRO A 98 -2.19 9.59 19.43
N VAL A 99 -2.84 10.56 18.77
CA VAL A 99 -3.44 11.73 19.41
C VAL A 99 -4.58 11.30 20.33
N ALA A 100 -5.48 10.46 19.83
CA ALA A 100 -6.60 9.94 20.62
C ALA A 100 -6.08 9.09 21.79
N ARG A 101 -5.02 8.30 21.58
CA ARG A 101 -4.43 7.44 22.59
C ARG A 101 -3.77 8.23 23.72
N GLN A 102 -3.13 9.35 23.40
CA GLN A 102 -2.51 10.24 24.39
C GLN A 102 -3.54 10.91 25.29
N ASN A 103 -4.77 11.03 24.83
CA ASN A 103 -5.86 11.64 25.58
C ASN A 103 -6.65 10.65 26.42
N GLU A 104 -6.29 9.37 26.40
CA GLU A 104 -6.94 8.37 27.23
C GLU A 104 -6.56 8.57 28.71
N PRO A 105 -7.52 8.42 29.63
CA PRO A 105 -7.22 8.54 31.05
C PRO A 105 -6.22 7.48 31.48
N THR A 106 -5.25 7.88 32.30
CA THR A 106 -4.33 6.92 32.90
C THR A 106 -5.07 6.02 33.89
N ALA A 107 -4.76 4.72 33.88
CA ALA A 107 -5.39 3.80 34.81
C ALA A 107 -5.16 4.24 36.26
N PRO A 108 -6.21 4.33 37.09
CA PRO A 108 -6.08 4.88 38.43
C PRO A 108 -5.04 4.18 39.31
N GLY A 109 -4.85 2.87 39.14
CA GLY A 109 -3.88 2.10 39.94
C GLY A 109 -2.43 2.39 39.59
N ALA A 110 -2.14 2.99 38.45
CA ALA A 110 -0.78 3.21 38.00
C ALA A 110 -0.03 4.23 38.86
N HIS A 111 -0.72 5.16 39.48
CA HIS A 111 -0.14 6.21 40.29
C HIS A 111 0.02 5.80 41.74
N THR A 112 -0.87 4.96 42.27
CA THR A 112 -0.83 4.53 43.65
C THR A 112 0.29 3.57 43.97
N GLN A 113 0.81 2.89 42.98
CA GLN A 113 1.91 1.94 43.16
C GLN A 113 3.27 2.61 43.29
N LEU A 114 3.36 3.89 43.00
CA LEU A 114 4.61 4.64 43.08
C LEU A 114 4.89 5.21 44.47
N HIS A 115 4.03 4.98 45.41
CA HIS A 115 4.17 5.42 46.80
C HIS A 115 4.69 4.32 47.72
#